data_a20ea89146742bfc1d9fac06d7533466
#
_entry.id   a20ea89146742bfc1d9fac06d7533466
#
_cell.length_a   1.000
_cell.length_b   1.000
_cell.length_c   1.000
_cell.angle_alpha   90.00
_cell.angle_beta   90.00
_cell.angle_gamma   90.00
#
_symmetry.space_group_name_H-M   'P 1'
#
loop_
_entity.id
_entity.type
_entity.pdbx_description
1 polymer ?
#
loop_
_entity_poly.entity_id
_entity_poly.type
_entity_poly.pdbx_seq_one_letter_code
_entity_poly.pdbx_strand_id
1 'polypeptide(L)'
;MASAFTTPTKRLSRLLSNARYRAQNRGSPFPSDLTTSDLVSLLEAQSGLCALTGVPLTFHTVPDGDRRALSSAASIDRIDNSLSYCRDNIQLVTATANRMKGALTERALLEQSIMIVETLSKRL
;
A
#
# COMPACT_ATOMS: atom_id res chain seq x y z
N MET A 1 22.19 5.58 -11.56
CA MET A 1 22.30 4.26 -10.92
C MET A 1 22.18 4.36 -9.40
N ALA A 2 22.97 5.23 -8.76
CA ALA A 2 22.86 5.42 -7.30
C ALA A 2 21.48 5.82 -6.86
N SER A 3 20.76 6.59 -7.68
CA SER A 3 19.40 7.05 -7.36
C SER A 3 18.41 5.90 -7.18
N ALA A 4 18.66 4.75 -7.82
CA ALA A 4 17.76 3.61 -7.70
C ALA A 4 17.72 3.05 -6.28
N PHE A 5 18.80 3.21 -5.50
CA PHE A 5 18.87 2.72 -4.13
C PHE A 5 18.41 3.74 -3.11
N THR A 6 18.45 5.04 -3.44
CA THR A 6 17.99 6.10 -2.54
C THR A 6 16.50 6.38 -2.71
N THR A 7 15.96 6.13 -3.90
CA THR A 7 14.57 6.42 -4.22
C THR A 7 13.57 5.68 -3.34
N PRO A 8 13.72 4.34 -3.10
CA PRO A 8 12.78 3.65 -2.21
C PRO A 8 12.71 4.25 -0.81
N THR A 9 13.86 4.55 -0.21
CA THR A 9 13.88 5.14 1.14
C THR A 9 13.18 6.49 1.17
N LYS A 10 13.45 7.35 0.19
CA LYS A 10 12.81 8.66 0.09
C LYS A 10 11.31 8.52 -0.10
N ARG A 11 10.89 7.61 -0.95
CA ARG A 11 9.46 7.38 -1.21
C ARG A 11 8.78 6.85 0.04
N LEU A 12 9.39 5.90 0.74
CA LEU A 12 8.84 5.35 1.98
C LEU A 12 8.73 6.42 3.06
N SER A 13 9.73 7.30 3.18
CA SER A 13 9.67 8.41 4.11
C SER A 13 8.50 9.34 3.82
N ARG A 14 8.25 9.63 2.55
CA ARG A 14 7.12 10.46 2.13
C ARG A 14 5.79 9.77 2.40
N LEU A 15 5.70 8.48 2.12
CA LEU A 15 4.49 7.70 2.41
C LEU A 15 4.16 7.74 3.90
N LEU A 16 5.17 7.61 4.74
CA LEU A 16 5.00 7.67 6.20
C LEU A 16 4.49 9.03 6.63
N SER A 17 5.07 10.11 6.11
CA SER A 17 4.64 11.48 6.40
C SER A 17 3.19 11.71 5.96
N ASN A 18 2.82 11.23 4.79
CA ASN A 18 1.46 11.36 4.27
C ASN A 18 0.46 10.57 5.12
N ALA A 19 0.82 9.37 5.56
CA ALA A 19 -0.03 8.57 6.44
C ALA A 19 -0.25 9.26 7.77
N ARG A 20 0.81 9.82 8.34
CA ARG A 20 0.73 10.58 9.59
C ARG A 20 -0.17 11.79 9.45
N TYR A 21 -0.04 12.52 8.36
CA TYR A 21 -0.88 13.69 8.08
C TYR A 21 -2.36 13.30 7.98
N ARG A 22 -2.66 12.23 7.24
CA ARG A 22 -4.05 11.77 7.11
C ARG A 22 -4.64 11.33 8.44
N ALA A 23 -3.86 10.63 9.26
CA ALA A 23 -4.31 10.19 10.58
C ALA A 23 -4.61 11.39 11.48
N GLN A 24 -3.76 12.42 11.46
CA GLN A 24 -3.96 13.63 12.24
C GLN A 24 -5.23 14.36 11.81
N ASN A 25 -5.48 14.45 10.51
CA ASN A 25 -6.67 15.13 9.99
C ASN A 25 -7.96 14.41 10.37
N ARG A 26 -7.92 13.11 10.58
CA ARG A 26 -9.08 12.34 11.01
C ARG A 26 -9.18 12.21 12.53
N GLY A 27 -8.26 12.83 13.26
CA GLY A 27 -8.21 12.70 14.70
C GLY A 27 -7.81 11.31 15.17
N SER A 28 -7.24 10.49 14.30
CA SER A 28 -6.80 9.15 14.64
C SER A 28 -5.40 9.19 15.23
N PRO A 29 -5.11 8.36 16.25
CA PRO A 29 -3.75 8.30 16.77
C PRO A 29 -2.79 7.72 15.73
N PHE A 30 -1.55 8.21 15.75
CA PHE A 30 -0.50 7.68 14.91
C PHE A 30 0.70 7.36 15.81
N PRO A 31 1.20 6.11 15.80
CA PRO A 31 2.31 5.74 16.65
C PRO A 31 3.55 6.56 16.35
N SER A 32 4.14 7.16 17.36
CA SER A 32 5.35 7.97 17.20
C SER A 32 6.58 7.11 16.94
N ASP A 33 6.51 5.82 17.23
CA ASP A 33 7.62 4.89 17.09
C ASP A 33 7.71 4.24 15.70
N LEU A 34 6.73 4.44 14.83
CA LEU A 34 6.78 3.94 13.46
C LEU A 34 7.72 4.80 12.63
N THR A 35 8.76 4.21 12.08
CA THR A 35 9.84 4.92 11.39
C THR A 35 9.97 4.47 9.95
N THR A 36 10.71 5.26 9.15
CA THR A 36 11.05 4.88 7.77
C THR A 36 11.84 3.56 7.76
N SER A 37 12.69 3.33 8.76
CA SER A 37 13.44 2.08 8.88
C SER A 37 12.51 0.87 9.01
N ASP A 38 11.38 1.04 9.70
CA ASP A 38 10.37 -0.03 9.80
C ASP A 38 9.79 -0.36 8.42
N LEU A 39 9.56 0.66 7.59
CA LEU A 39 9.05 0.44 6.23
C LEU A 39 10.10 -0.22 5.33
N VAL A 40 11.36 0.14 5.48
CA VAL A 40 12.45 -0.51 4.74
C VAL A 40 12.53 -1.98 5.11
N SER A 41 12.45 -2.30 6.40
CA SER A 41 12.46 -3.69 6.87
C SER A 41 11.26 -4.46 6.32
N LEU A 42 10.11 -3.81 6.26
CA LEU A 42 8.88 -4.41 5.72
C LEU A 42 9.04 -4.70 4.22
N LEU A 43 9.62 -3.76 3.47
CA LEU A 43 9.90 -3.95 2.05
C LEU A 43 10.80 -5.16 1.83
N GLU A 44 11.86 -5.29 2.65
CA GLU A 44 12.76 -6.44 2.59
C GLU A 44 12.03 -7.74 2.92
N ALA A 45 11.21 -7.73 3.97
CA ALA A 45 10.43 -8.91 4.36
C ALA A 45 9.46 -9.34 3.26
N GLN A 46 8.95 -8.40 2.49
CA GLN A 46 8.06 -8.69 1.35
C GLN A 46 8.83 -8.97 0.05
N SER A 47 10.16 -8.97 0.09
CA SER A 47 11.00 -9.18 -1.09
C SER A 47 10.70 -8.18 -2.21
N GLY A 48 10.29 -6.96 -1.85
CA GLY A 48 9.95 -5.92 -2.82
C GLY A 48 8.63 -6.12 -3.54
N LEU A 49 7.79 -7.08 -3.09
CA LEU A 49 6.55 -7.43 -3.76
C LEU A 49 5.34 -6.91 -3.00
N CYS A 50 4.29 -6.58 -3.74
CA CYS A 50 3.00 -6.20 -3.18
C CYS A 50 2.42 -7.32 -2.33
N ALA A 51 2.03 -7.00 -1.10
CA ALA A 51 1.50 -8.01 -0.18
C ALA A 51 0.18 -8.62 -0.64
N LEU A 52 -0.58 -7.93 -1.48
CA LEU A 52 -1.89 -8.41 -1.94
C LEU A 52 -1.83 -9.09 -3.30
N THR A 53 -0.97 -8.65 -4.20
CA THR A 53 -0.96 -9.14 -5.59
C THR A 53 0.31 -9.90 -5.97
N GLY A 54 1.38 -9.76 -5.19
CA GLY A 54 2.67 -10.35 -5.53
C GLY A 54 3.42 -9.65 -6.64
N VAL A 55 2.90 -8.54 -7.15
CA VAL A 55 3.55 -7.76 -8.21
C VAL A 55 4.69 -6.93 -7.61
N PRO A 56 5.81 -6.74 -8.32
CA PRO A 56 6.88 -5.89 -7.82
C PRO A 56 6.40 -4.47 -7.56
N LEU A 57 6.78 -3.92 -6.42
CA LEU A 57 6.51 -2.53 -6.06
C LEU A 57 7.48 -1.60 -6.77
N THR A 58 7.00 -0.44 -7.20
CA THR A 58 7.84 0.61 -7.75
C THR A 58 7.80 1.85 -6.84
N PHE A 59 8.74 2.77 -7.07
CA PHE A 59 8.93 3.92 -6.17
C PHE A 59 8.97 5.23 -6.95
N HIS A 60 8.17 5.29 -8.00
CA HIS A 60 8.01 6.52 -8.79
C HIS A 60 6.75 7.26 -8.34
N THR A 61 6.68 8.53 -8.70
CA THR A 61 5.50 9.35 -8.48
C THR A 61 4.51 9.11 -9.60
N VAL A 62 3.24 8.89 -9.25
CA VAL A 62 2.17 8.79 -10.23
C VAL A 62 1.79 10.20 -10.67
N PRO A 63 1.67 10.46 -11.99
CA PRO A 63 1.24 11.78 -12.47
C PRO A 63 -0.11 12.18 -11.85
N ASP A 64 -0.22 13.45 -11.48
CA ASP A 64 -1.45 13.99 -10.90
C ASP A 64 -2.61 13.82 -11.86
N GLY A 65 -3.75 13.43 -11.31
CA GLY A 65 -4.99 13.40 -12.04
C GLY A 65 -5.27 12.13 -12.83
N ASP A 66 -4.30 11.26 -13.02
CA ASP A 66 -4.53 10.02 -13.76
C ASP A 66 -4.91 8.88 -12.81
N ARG A 67 -6.17 8.90 -12.38
CA ARG A 67 -6.71 7.89 -11.46
C ARG A 67 -7.13 6.60 -12.15
N ARG A 68 -7.12 6.59 -13.49
CA ARG A 68 -7.53 5.41 -14.27
C ARG A 68 -6.34 4.51 -14.60
N ALA A 69 -5.14 5.04 -14.56
CA ALA A 69 -3.95 4.25 -14.84
C ALA A 69 -3.68 3.28 -13.70
N LEU A 70 -3.28 2.06 -14.06
CA LEU A 70 -2.78 1.12 -13.08
C LEU A 70 -1.45 1.62 -12.55
N SER A 71 -1.23 1.51 -11.26
CA SER A 71 -0.01 1.97 -10.64
C SER A 71 0.56 0.89 -9.74
N SER A 72 1.83 0.56 -9.99
CA SER A 72 2.62 -0.34 -9.14
C SER A 72 3.39 0.42 -8.06
N ALA A 73 3.19 1.75 -7.95
CA ALA A 73 3.85 2.55 -6.91
C ALA A 73 3.46 2.06 -5.52
N ALA A 74 4.46 2.00 -4.64
CA ALA A 74 4.25 1.52 -3.27
C ALA A 74 3.29 2.43 -2.51
N SER A 75 2.44 1.81 -1.70
CA SER A 75 1.48 2.48 -0.83
C SER A 75 1.42 1.72 0.49
N ILE A 76 1.15 2.42 1.58
CA ILE A 76 0.99 1.79 2.90
C ILE A 76 -0.49 1.45 3.09
N ASP A 77 -0.76 0.18 3.38
CA ASP A 77 -2.10 -0.31 3.67
C ASP A 77 -2.19 -0.75 5.14
N ARG A 78 -3.28 -0.40 5.80
CA ARG A 78 -3.60 -0.99 7.10
C ARG A 78 -4.28 -2.32 6.85
N ILE A 79 -3.73 -3.39 7.42
CA ILE A 79 -4.29 -4.74 7.25
C ILE A 79 -5.71 -4.77 7.79
N ASP A 80 -5.91 -4.21 8.98
CA ASP A 80 -7.21 -4.03 9.62
C ASP A 80 -7.50 -2.52 9.71
N ASN A 81 -8.49 -2.05 8.96
CA ASN A 81 -8.83 -0.62 8.90
C ASN A 81 -9.40 -0.08 10.22
N SER A 82 -9.81 -0.95 11.13
CA SER A 82 -10.30 -0.52 12.45
C SER A 82 -9.17 -0.17 13.41
N LEU A 83 -7.94 -0.55 13.06
CA LEU A 83 -6.75 -0.30 13.86
C LEU A 83 -5.89 0.79 13.21
N SER A 84 -5.01 1.38 13.99
CA SER A 84 -4.14 2.45 13.50
C SER A 84 -2.95 1.91 12.72
N TYR A 85 -2.12 2.84 12.21
CA TYR A 85 -0.86 2.51 11.56
C TYR A 85 0.16 2.09 12.63
N CYS A 86 0.39 0.79 12.76
CA CYS A 86 1.44 0.26 13.65
C CYS A 86 2.14 -0.89 12.93
N ARG A 87 3.32 -1.27 13.43
CA ARG A 87 4.16 -2.27 12.75
C ARG A 87 3.42 -3.54 12.41
N ASP A 88 2.55 -4.00 13.30
CA ASP A 88 1.85 -5.27 13.12
C ASP A 88 0.59 -5.14 12.26
N ASN A 89 0.23 -3.92 11.89
CA ASN A 89 -1.02 -3.66 11.15
C ASN A 89 -0.79 -2.97 9.82
N ILE A 90 0.43 -2.97 9.31
CA ILE A 90 0.71 -2.35 8.01
C ILE A 90 1.38 -3.34 7.08
N GLN A 91 1.16 -3.10 5.80
CA GLN A 91 1.83 -3.81 4.72
C GLN A 91 2.00 -2.86 3.55
N LEU A 92 2.93 -3.19 2.66
CA LEU A 92 3.17 -2.41 1.46
C LEU A 92 2.45 -3.09 0.29
N VAL A 93 1.69 -2.30 -0.43
CA VAL A 93 0.88 -2.77 -1.56
C VAL A 93 1.05 -1.79 -2.72
N THR A 94 0.62 -2.19 -3.92
CA THR A 94 0.57 -1.25 -5.02
C THR A 94 -0.57 -0.25 -4.78
N ALA A 95 -0.44 0.94 -5.33
CA ALA A 95 -1.49 1.95 -5.24
C ALA A 95 -2.81 1.42 -5.83
N THR A 96 -2.74 0.66 -6.92
CA THR A 96 -3.93 0.04 -7.52
C THR A 96 -4.59 -0.94 -6.56
N ALA A 97 -3.81 -1.86 -5.96
CA ALA A 97 -4.37 -2.83 -5.01
C ALA A 97 -4.95 -2.14 -3.79
N ASN A 98 -4.32 -1.07 -3.33
CA ASN A 98 -4.83 -0.30 -2.20
C ASN A 98 -6.20 0.31 -2.49
N ARG A 99 -6.38 0.87 -3.68
CA ARG A 99 -7.68 1.40 -4.11
C ARG A 99 -8.73 0.30 -4.22
N MET A 100 -8.36 -0.85 -4.78
CA MET A 100 -9.27 -1.99 -4.92
C MET A 100 -9.73 -2.51 -3.57
N LYS A 101 -8.82 -2.58 -2.61
CA LYS A 101 -9.16 -3.04 -1.26
C LYS A 101 -10.10 -2.05 -0.55
N GLY A 102 -9.81 -0.75 -0.66
CA GLY A 102 -10.63 0.26 -0.01
C GLY A 102 -10.78 -0.02 1.47
N ALA A 103 -12.03 -0.05 1.95
CA ALA A 103 -12.35 -0.33 3.34
C ALA A 103 -12.63 -1.81 3.62
N LEU A 104 -12.44 -2.68 2.63
CA LEU A 104 -12.72 -4.11 2.80
C LEU A 104 -11.66 -4.77 3.68
N THR A 105 -12.09 -5.81 4.41
CA THR A 105 -11.14 -6.75 5.02
C THR A 105 -10.48 -7.56 3.91
N GLU A 106 -9.37 -8.20 4.23
CA GLU A 106 -8.71 -9.07 3.25
C GLU A 106 -9.61 -10.22 2.83
N ARG A 107 -10.39 -10.78 3.77
CA ARG A 107 -11.35 -11.84 3.46
C ARG A 107 -12.43 -11.35 2.50
N ALA A 108 -13.01 -10.18 2.77
CA ALA A 108 -14.03 -9.61 1.89
C ALA A 108 -13.45 -9.30 0.51
N LEU A 109 -12.23 -8.78 0.45
CA LEU A 109 -11.54 -8.53 -0.81
C LEU A 109 -11.35 -9.83 -1.59
N LEU A 110 -10.90 -10.88 -0.92
CA LEU A 110 -10.72 -12.20 -1.55
C LEU A 110 -12.05 -12.72 -2.11
N GLU A 111 -13.10 -12.68 -1.31
CA GLU A 111 -14.41 -13.18 -1.72
C GLU A 111 -14.96 -12.40 -2.92
N GLN A 112 -14.86 -11.08 -2.91
CA GLN A 112 -15.28 -10.26 -4.04
C GLN A 112 -14.43 -10.52 -5.27
N SER A 113 -13.12 -10.70 -5.09
CA SER A 113 -12.22 -10.98 -6.20
C SER A 113 -12.55 -12.30 -6.88
N ILE A 114 -12.88 -13.33 -6.11
CA ILE A 114 -13.29 -14.63 -6.66
C ILE A 114 -14.55 -14.48 -7.50
N MET A 115 -15.55 -13.77 -6.99
CA MET A 115 -16.81 -13.55 -7.73
C MET A 115 -16.56 -12.76 -9.03
N ILE A 116 -15.69 -11.78 -8.98
CA ILE A 116 -15.33 -10.99 -10.16
C ILE A 116 -14.65 -11.88 -11.20
N VAL A 117 -13.68 -12.69 -10.78
CA VAL A 117 -12.98 -13.61 -11.69
C VAL A 117 -13.97 -14.57 -12.33
N GLU A 118 -14.85 -15.17 -11.53
CA GLU A 118 -15.84 -16.12 -12.03
C GLU A 118 -16.78 -15.51 -13.06
N THR A 119 -17.22 -14.27 -12.82
CA THR A 119 -18.17 -13.60 -13.71
C THR A 119 -17.50 -13.06 -14.96
N LEU A 120 -16.39 -12.31 -14.79
CA LEU A 120 -15.74 -11.66 -15.92
C LEU A 120 -15.06 -12.65 -16.85
N SER A 121 -14.51 -13.75 -16.34
CA SER A 121 -13.85 -14.74 -17.18
C SER A 121 -14.81 -15.43 -18.15
N LYS A 122 -16.10 -15.42 -17.86
CA LYS A 122 -17.11 -16.01 -18.74
C LYS A 122 -17.48 -15.12 -19.93
N ARG A 123 -17.11 -13.85 -19.89
CA ARG A 123 -17.51 -12.91 -20.95
C ARG A 123 -16.35 -12.11 -21.55
N LEU A 124 -15.12 -12.38 -21.11
CA LEU A 124 -13.91 -11.74 -21.68
C LEU A 124 -12.99 -12.78 -22.40
#